data_597b8888c76a5caac69e7566a27b04a9
#
_entry.id   597b8888c76a5caac69e7566a27b04a9
#
_cell.length_a   1.000
_cell.length_b   1.000
_cell.length_c   1.000
_cell.angle_alpha   90.00
_cell.angle_beta   90.00
_cell.angle_gamma   90.00
#
_symmetry.space_group_name_H-M   'P 1'
#
loop_
_entity.id
_entity.type
_entity.pdbx_description
1 polymer ?
#
loop_
_entity_poly.entity_id
_entity_poly.type
_entity_poly.pdbx_seq_one_letter_code
_entity_poly.pdbx_strand_id
1 'polypeptide(L)'
;DMLVHIADLVSKGAVIGIRDIRDESSKEGIRVVIEVKNNADPHAVLNQLFKSSRLQESYSANMMGILDGRPVLLTLPVMLHTHVSHRESIIERRAQFDLEKAQARAHILEGLVLAQDRIDDVVAVGKASSSREQFESVLRGDETMAGIAAFNFTEPQAKAIAERRLYQLSRLDVDKVQNEYQELKIRIADLEEIIASRTRRLGILLSELDEMVERHGDERRSFIDPMPLSMNREDLIEERAIAITLSEDNYIRHMPVEMFRVQNRGGKGLKGVATKNEDTPQ
;
A
#
# COMPACT_ATOMS: atom_id res chain seq x y z
N ASP A 1 -0.67 -23.93 25.00
CA ASP A 1 0.49 -23.28 25.65
C ASP A 1 0.12 -21.98 26.38
N MET A 2 -0.64 -21.06 25.76
CA MET A 2 -1.06 -19.82 26.40
C MET A 2 -1.95 -20.05 27.63
N LEU A 3 -2.92 -20.95 27.55
CA LEU A 3 -3.83 -21.30 28.66
C LEU A 3 -3.09 -21.90 29.85
N VAL A 4 -2.14 -22.78 29.60
CA VAL A 4 -1.27 -23.35 30.63
C VAL A 4 -0.46 -22.25 31.31
N HIS A 5 0.08 -21.32 30.56
CA HIS A 5 0.81 -20.18 31.10
C HIS A 5 -0.09 -19.27 31.96
N ILE A 6 -1.33 -19.00 31.53
CA ILE A 6 -2.29 -18.22 32.35
C ILE A 6 -2.65 -18.97 33.63
N ALA A 7 -2.89 -20.27 33.54
CA ALA A 7 -3.14 -21.09 34.75
C ALA A 7 -1.97 -21.05 35.74
N ASP A 8 -0.74 -21.11 35.25
CA ASP A 8 0.47 -20.94 36.06
C ASP A 8 0.54 -19.57 36.75
N LEU A 9 0.19 -18.49 36.00
CA LEU A 9 0.15 -17.13 36.55
C LEU A 9 -0.89 -16.99 37.66
N VAL A 10 -2.05 -17.62 37.50
CA VAL A 10 -3.11 -17.67 38.52
C VAL A 10 -2.65 -18.45 39.74
N SER A 11 -2.01 -19.61 39.55
CA SER A 11 -1.50 -20.45 40.66
C SER A 11 -0.38 -19.74 41.48
N LYS A 12 0.44 -18.93 40.79
CA LYS A 12 1.49 -18.11 41.41
C LYS A 12 0.98 -16.81 42.04
N GLY A 13 -0.32 -16.51 41.90
CA GLY A 13 -0.94 -15.28 42.39
C GLY A 13 -0.53 -14.01 41.63
N ALA A 14 0.08 -14.13 40.46
CA ALA A 14 0.44 -13.00 39.63
C ALA A 14 -0.78 -12.37 38.91
N VAL A 15 -1.82 -13.16 38.66
CA VAL A 15 -3.13 -12.74 38.20
C VAL A 15 -4.18 -13.16 39.20
N ILE A 16 -4.94 -12.21 39.71
CA ILE A 16 -5.92 -12.43 40.78
C ILE A 16 -7.33 -12.22 40.20
N GLY A 17 -8.32 -12.97 40.69
CA GLY A 17 -9.72 -12.74 40.30
C GLY A 17 -10.26 -13.72 39.26
N ILE A 18 -9.47 -14.62 38.74
CA ILE A 18 -9.93 -15.67 37.82
C ILE A 18 -10.53 -16.84 38.62
N ARG A 19 -11.68 -17.32 38.14
CA ARG A 19 -12.39 -18.49 38.68
C ARG A 19 -12.07 -19.74 37.89
N ASP A 20 -12.19 -19.67 36.58
CA ASP A 20 -12.00 -20.81 35.69
C ASP A 20 -11.49 -20.35 34.28
N ILE A 21 -10.82 -21.24 33.57
CA ILE A 21 -10.25 -21.00 32.24
C ILE A 21 -10.60 -22.20 31.36
N ARG A 22 -11.27 -21.94 30.22
CA ARG A 22 -11.66 -23.00 29.29
C ARG A 22 -11.26 -22.66 27.86
N ASP A 23 -10.90 -23.69 27.12
CA ASP A 23 -10.69 -23.62 25.68
C ASP A 23 -11.96 -24.11 24.97
N GLU A 24 -12.67 -23.19 24.32
CA GLU A 24 -13.83 -23.45 23.51
C GLU A 24 -13.54 -23.27 22.02
N SER A 25 -12.28 -23.39 21.63
CA SER A 25 -11.85 -23.25 20.24
C SER A 25 -12.49 -24.34 19.36
N SER A 26 -12.93 -23.92 18.16
CA SER A 26 -13.58 -24.78 17.18
C SER A 26 -13.01 -24.57 15.79
N LYS A 27 -13.60 -25.18 14.76
CA LYS A 27 -13.26 -24.94 13.36
C LYS A 27 -13.54 -23.50 12.91
N GLU A 28 -14.38 -22.79 13.62
CA GLU A 28 -14.74 -21.40 13.34
C GLU A 28 -13.72 -20.39 13.86
N GLY A 29 -12.87 -20.80 14.82
CA GLY A 29 -11.82 -19.94 15.35
C GLY A 29 -11.37 -20.31 16.77
N ILE A 30 -10.40 -19.53 17.25
CA ILE A 30 -9.88 -19.64 18.61
C ILE A 30 -10.81 -18.89 19.57
N ARG A 31 -11.32 -19.61 20.59
CA ARG A 31 -12.16 -19.04 21.63
C ARG A 31 -11.67 -19.47 23.00
N VAL A 32 -11.13 -18.55 23.76
CA VAL A 32 -10.73 -18.75 25.16
C VAL A 32 -11.74 -18.06 26.06
N VAL A 33 -12.31 -18.80 26.98
CA VAL A 33 -13.27 -18.29 27.98
C VAL A 33 -12.58 -18.25 29.35
N ILE A 34 -12.58 -17.07 29.95
CA ILE A 34 -12.02 -16.82 31.28
C ILE A 34 -13.16 -16.34 32.18
N GLU A 35 -13.52 -17.15 33.15
CA GLU A 35 -14.53 -16.79 34.16
C GLU A 35 -13.89 -16.01 35.30
N VAL A 36 -14.43 -14.85 35.57
CA VAL A 36 -13.97 -13.98 36.67
C VAL A 36 -14.77 -14.26 37.94
N LYS A 37 -14.15 -14.14 39.12
CA LYS A 37 -14.84 -14.26 40.38
C LYS A 37 -15.83 -13.11 40.57
N ASN A 38 -16.96 -13.37 41.26
CA ASN A 38 -18.06 -12.38 41.38
C ASN A 38 -17.62 -11.07 42.08
N ASN A 39 -16.54 -11.09 42.84
CA ASN A 39 -16.00 -9.93 43.57
C ASN A 39 -14.77 -9.30 42.89
N ALA A 40 -14.42 -9.71 41.69
CA ALA A 40 -13.29 -9.17 40.95
C ALA A 40 -13.78 -8.32 39.79
N ASP A 41 -13.05 -7.23 39.49
CA ASP A 41 -13.31 -6.39 38.32
C ASP A 41 -12.78 -7.06 37.03
N PRO A 42 -13.62 -7.33 36.04
CA PRO A 42 -13.19 -7.92 34.76
C PRO A 42 -12.13 -7.10 34.02
N HIS A 43 -12.21 -5.78 34.10
CA HIS A 43 -11.25 -4.90 33.42
C HIS A 43 -9.86 -4.96 34.08
N ALA A 44 -9.82 -4.96 35.39
CA ALA A 44 -8.55 -5.13 36.13
C ALA A 44 -7.90 -6.49 35.85
N VAL A 45 -8.71 -7.57 35.76
CA VAL A 45 -8.23 -8.91 35.42
C VAL A 45 -7.69 -8.92 33.97
N LEU A 46 -8.39 -8.32 33.03
CA LEU A 46 -7.96 -8.22 31.63
C LEU A 46 -6.62 -7.45 31.52
N ASN A 47 -6.50 -6.34 32.22
CA ASN A 47 -5.27 -5.55 32.23
C ASN A 47 -4.08 -6.34 32.85
N GLN A 48 -4.32 -7.11 33.92
CA GLN A 48 -3.31 -8.01 34.50
C GLN A 48 -2.89 -9.09 33.49
N LEU A 49 -3.83 -9.65 32.73
CA LEU A 49 -3.56 -10.64 31.69
C LEU A 49 -2.74 -10.04 30.53
N PHE A 50 -3.08 -8.85 30.06
CA PHE A 50 -2.29 -8.17 29.02
C PHE A 50 -0.85 -7.90 29.47
N LYS A 51 -0.67 -7.51 30.74
CA LYS A 51 0.66 -7.22 31.28
C LYS A 51 1.49 -8.46 31.54
N SER A 52 0.88 -9.55 32.00
CA SER A 52 1.60 -10.71 32.54
C SER A 52 1.61 -11.92 31.61
N SER A 53 0.77 -11.94 30.57
CA SER A 53 0.67 -13.06 29.64
C SER A 53 1.01 -12.65 28.20
N ARG A 54 1.01 -13.65 27.29
CA ARG A 54 1.22 -13.44 25.85
C ARG A 54 -0.03 -13.00 25.09
N LEU A 55 -1.07 -12.52 25.79
CA LEU A 55 -2.25 -11.93 25.16
C LEU A 55 -1.94 -10.61 24.45
N GLN A 56 -0.93 -9.90 24.93
CA GLN A 56 -0.37 -8.73 24.28
C GLN A 56 1.12 -8.94 24.07
N GLU A 57 1.55 -8.93 22.83
CA GLU A 57 2.96 -9.04 22.47
C GLU A 57 3.35 -7.87 21.55
N SER A 58 4.55 -7.36 21.74
CA SER A 58 5.14 -6.38 20.83
C SER A 58 5.81 -7.10 19.66
N TYR A 59 5.48 -6.70 18.46
CA TYR A 59 6.13 -7.20 17.24
C TYR A 59 7.08 -6.14 16.70
N SER A 60 8.36 -6.45 16.68
CA SER A 60 9.38 -5.59 16.09
C SER A 60 9.63 -5.99 14.63
N ALA A 61 9.10 -5.20 13.71
CA ALA A 61 9.31 -5.44 12.30
C ALA A 61 10.74 -5.07 11.87
N ASN A 62 11.51 -6.08 11.47
CA ASN A 62 12.83 -5.87 10.87
C ASN A 62 12.71 -5.98 9.34
N MET A 63 12.42 -4.85 8.70
CA MET A 63 12.18 -4.79 7.26
C MET A 63 13.50 -4.57 6.51
N MET A 64 14.26 -5.64 6.31
CA MET A 64 15.47 -5.60 5.51
C MET A 64 15.12 -5.85 4.03
N GLY A 65 15.61 -4.99 3.15
CA GLY A 65 15.44 -5.11 1.70
C GLY A 65 16.72 -4.76 0.95
N ILE A 66 16.70 -4.97 -0.35
CA ILE A 66 17.82 -4.59 -1.23
C ILE A 66 17.42 -3.28 -1.94
N LEU A 67 18.20 -2.25 -1.71
CA LEU A 67 18.08 -0.95 -2.38
C LEU A 67 19.39 -0.65 -3.10
N ASP A 68 19.33 -0.39 -4.40
CA ASP A 68 20.50 -0.14 -5.26
C ASP A 68 21.62 -1.21 -5.12
N GLY A 69 21.20 -2.48 -5.04
CA GLY A 69 22.10 -3.61 -4.91
C GLY A 69 22.72 -3.81 -3.51
N ARG A 70 22.28 -3.06 -2.51
CA ARG A 70 22.81 -3.13 -1.13
C ARG A 70 21.67 -3.52 -0.15
N PRO A 71 21.96 -4.38 0.85
CA PRO A 71 21.02 -4.65 1.91
C PRO A 71 20.89 -3.42 2.83
N VAL A 72 19.66 -2.94 3.02
CA VAL A 72 19.34 -1.75 3.85
C VAL A 72 18.14 -2.08 4.72
N LEU A 73 18.15 -1.60 5.96
CA LEU A 73 16.97 -1.61 6.82
C LEU A 73 16.01 -0.51 6.33
N LEU A 74 14.87 -0.92 5.81
CA LEU A 74 13.87 -0.02 5.22
C LEU A 74 12.85 0.39 6.28
N THR A 75 12.81 1.68 6.58
CA THR A 75 11.68 2.26 7.33
C THR A 75 10.49 2.46 6.39
N LEU A 76 9.27 2.53 6.92
CA LEU A 76 8.07 2.73 6.11
C LEU A 76 8.16 3.98 5.19
N PRO A 77 8.62 5.16 5.66
CA PRO A 77 8.79 6.32 4.77
C PRO A 77 9.78 6.06 3.63
N VAL A 78 10.90 5.37 3.91
CA VAL A 78 11.89 5.02 2.89
C VAL A 78 11.30 4.07 1.85
N MET A 79 10.53 3.06 2.28
CA MET A 79 9.84 2.13 1.37
C MET A 79 8.88 2.86 0.44
N LEU A 80 8.03 3.74 0.99
CA LEU A 80 7.06 4.52 0.21
C LEU A 80 7.76 5.44 -0.79
N HIS A 81 8.78 6.18 -0.33
CA HIS A 81 9.54 7.07 -1.21
C HIS A 81 10.25 6.32 -2.34
N THR A 82 10.89 5.20 -2.01
CA THR A 82 11.57 4.34 -3.00
C THR A 82 10.57 3.78 -4.01
N HIS A 83 9.40 3.33 -3.55
CA HIS A 83 8.35 2.82 -4.43
C HIS A 83 7.88 3.90 -5.42
N VAL A 84 7.56 5.10 -4.93
CA VAL A 84 7.12 6.22 -5.77
C VAL A 84 8.20 6.57 -6.81
N SER A 85 9.46 6.72 -6.38
CA SER A 85 10.58 7.03 -7.29
C SER A 85 10.80 5.95 -8.34
N HIS A 86 10.71 4.69 -7.95
CA HIS A 86 10.81 3.56 -8.88
C HIS A 86 9.67 3.56 -9.90
N ARG A 87 8.43 3.76 -9.46
CA ARG A 87 7.26 3.82 -10.36
C ARG A 87 7.36 4.99 -11.33
N GLU A 88 7.80 6.17 -10.84
CA GLU A 88 8.07 7.33 -11.70
C GLU A 88 9.06 6.99 -12.82
N SER A 89 10.19 6.36 -12.49
CA SER A 89 11.19 5.90 -13.45
C SER A 89 10.63 4.88 -14.46
N ILE A 90 9.74 3.98 -14.02
CA ILE A 90 9.09 3.01 -14.91
C ILE A 90 8.16 3.70 -15.90
N ILE A 91 7.35 4.67 -15.43
CA ILE A 91 6.44 5.45 -16.30
C ILE A 91 7.25 6.21 -17.35
N GLU A 92 8.34 6.85 -16.96
CA GLU A 92 9.22 7.58 -17.87
C GLU A 92 9.83 6.65 -18.93
N ARG A 93 10.40 5.51 -18.54
CA ARG A 93 10.98 4.54 -19.49
C ARG A 93 9.94 3.91 -20.41
N ARG A 94 8.73 3.66 -19.90
CA ARG A 94 7.62 3.19 -20.72
C ARG A 94 7.23 4.23 -21.78
N ALA A 95 7.11 5.50 -21.36
CA ALA A 95 6.81 6.60 -22.26
C ALA A 95 7.90 6.79 -23.31
N GLN A 96 9.18 6.69 -22.95
CA GLN A 96 10.31 6.75 -23.86
C GLN A 96 10.25 5.65 -24.93
N PHE A 97 10.00 4.41 -24.52
CA PHE A 97 9.89 3.28 -25.44
C PHE A 97 8.69 3.41 -26.40
N ASP A 98 7.54 3.86 -25.88
CA ASP A 98 6.35 4.08 -26.69
C ASP A 98 6.55 5.25 -27.65
N LEU A 99 7.29 6.30 -27.23
CA LEU A 99 7.66 7.43 -28.08
C LEU A 99 8.51 6.99 -29.26
N GLU A 100 9.57 6.23 -29.01
CA GLU A 100 10.44 5.71 -30.10
C GLU A 100 9.64 4.89 -31.12
N LYS A 101 8.73 4.02 -30.65
CA LYS A 101 7.84 3.25 -31.54
C LYS A 101 6.87 4.13 -32.32
N ALA A 102 6.24 5.10 -31.64
CA ALA A 102 5.29 6.01 -32.26
C ALA A 102 5.98 6.89 -33.32
N GLN A 103 7.17 7.40 -33.04
CA GLN A 103 7.97 8.19 -33.97
C GLN A 103 8.40 7.37 -35.18
N ALA A 104 8.90 6.14 -34.96
CA ALA A 104 9.26 5.26 -36.07
C ALA A 104 8.06 4.94 -36.98
N ARG A 105 6.88 4.72 -36.41
CA ARG A 105 5.65 4.49 -37.18
C ARG A 105 5.19 5.74 -37.87
N ALA A 106 5.18 6.89 -37.19
CA ALA A 106 4.78 8.17 -37.79
C ALA A 106 5.71 8.54 -38.95
N HIS A 107 7.01 8.29 -38.86
CA HIS A 107 7.96 8.50 -39.93
C HIS A 107 7.63 7.70 -41.21
N ILE A 108 7.25 6.43 -41.02
CA ILE A 108 6.82 5.59 -42.14
C ILE A 108 5.52 6.14 -42.78
N LEU A 109 4.52 6.51 -41.95
CA LEU A 109 3.25 7.04 -42.42
C LEU A 109 3.42 8.38 -43.13
N GLU A 110 4.32 9.24 -42.64
CA GLU A 110 4.67 10.50 -43.32
C GLU A 110 5.17 10.26 -44.74
N GLY A 111 6.10 9.31 -44.92
CA GLY A 111 6.56 8.90 -46.21
C GLY A 111 5.43 8.39 -47.13
N LEU A 112 4.47 7.65 -46.55
CA LEU A 112 3.31 7.16 -47.29
C LEU A 112 2.35 8.28 -47.71
N VAL A 113 2.11 9.29 -46.88
CA VAL A 113 1.32 10.47 -47.18
C VAL A 113 2.00 11.29 -48.32
N LEU A 114 3.30 11.54 -48.19
CA LEU A 114 4.08 12.24 -49.22
C LEU A 114 4.10 11.47 -50.54
N ALA A 115 4.21 10.16 -50.52
CA ALA A 115 4.14 9.32 -51.72
C ALA A 115 2.76 9.36 -52.37
N GLN A 116 1.70 9.51 -51.55
CA GLN A 116 0.33 9.65 -52.06
C GLN A 116 0.10 10.98 -52.78
N ASP A 117 0.65 12.08 -52.28
CA ASP A 117 0.55 13.39 -52.93
C ASP A 117 1.24 13.41 -54.31
N ARG A 118 2.20 12.49 -54.52
CA ARG A 118 2.94 12.31 -55.77
C ARG A 118 2.74 10.91 -56.39
N ILE A 119 1.52 10.38 -56.29
CA ILE A 119 1.22 8.99 -56.65
C ILE A 119 1.52 8.69 -58.15
N ASP A 120 1.26 9.62 -59.04
CA ASP A 120 1.51 9.45 -60.47
C ASP A 120 3.02 9.28 -60.74
N ASP A 121 3.87 10.05 -60.06
CA ASP A 121 5.32 9.93 -60.17
C ASP A 121 5.80 8.59 -59.60
N VAL A 122 5.27 8.16 -58.44
CA VAL A 122 5.62 6.86 -57.80
C VAL A 122 5.24 5.69 -58.72
N VAL A 123 4.06 5.75 -59.37
CA VAL A 123 3.60 4.72 -60.31
C VAL A 123 4.46 4.73 -61.58
N ALA A 124 4.88 5.91 -62.08
CA ALA A 124 5.76 6.04 -63.24
C ALA A 124 7.13 5.40 -62.96
N VAL A 125 7.73 5.69 -61.75
CA VAL A 125 8.98 5.05 -61.32
C VAL A 125 8.83 3.54 -61.21
N GLY A 126 7.71 3.05 -60.64
CA GLY A 126 7.45 1.61 -60.48
C GLY A 126 7.34 0.86 -61.82
N LYS A 127 6.76 1.52 -62.86
CA LYS A 127 6.69 0.97 -64.22
C LYS A 127 8.03 0.96 -64.97
N ALA A 128 8.87 1.92 -64.69
CA ALA A 128 10.16 2.09 -65.33
C ALA A 128 11.30 1.31 -64.66
N SER A 129 11.13 0.92 -63.41
CA SER A 129 12.13 0.15 -62.64
C SER A 129 12.13 -1.31 -63.07
N SER A 130 13.33 -1.89 -63.24
CA SER A 130 13.54 -3.29 -63.62
C SER A 130 13.53 -4.25 -62.41
N SER A 131 13.79 -3.74 -61.23
CA SER A 131 13.81 -4.50 -59.95
C SER A 131 13.28 -3.67 -58.80
N ARG A 132 12.91 -4.35 -57.70
CA ARG A 132 12.50 -3.71 -56.44
C ARG A 132 13.62 -2.82 -55.86
N GLU A 133 14.86 -3.29 -55.93
CA GLU A 133 16.01 -2.57 -55.41
C GLU A 133 16.22 -1.26 -56.16
N GLN A 134 16.06 -1.29 -57.51
CA GLN A 134 16.10 -0.07 -58.33
C GLN A 134 14.97 0.89 -57.99
N PHE A 135 13.76 0.38 -57.75
CA PHE A 135 12.62 1.21 -57.33
C PHE A 135 12.90 1.91 -55.98
N GLU A 136 13.38 1.14 -54.99
CA GLU A 136 13.76 1.70 -53.67
C GLU A 136 14.92 2.71 -53.78
N SER A 137 15.91 2.47 -54.66
CA SER A 137 17.04 3.37 -54.90
C SER A 137 16.59 4.72 -55.51
N VAL A 138 15.68 4.68 -56.50
CA VAL A 138 15.12 5.91 -57.05
C VAL A 138 14.27 6.68 -56.00
N LEU A 139 13.48 5.98 -55.20
CA LEU A 139 12.70 6.62 -54.13
C LEU A 139 13.58 7.28 -53.08
N ARG A 140 14.75 6.73 -52.80
CA ARG A 140 15.73 7.34 -51.89
C ARG A 140 16.47 8.53 -52.50
N GLY A 141 16.44 8.64 -53.83
CA GLY A 141 17.18 9.67 -54.55
C GLY A 141 18.63 9.29 -54.88
N ASP A 142 19.02 8.00 -54.67
CA ASP A 142 20.34 7.47 -55.03
C ASP A 142 20.50 7.40 -56.58
N GLU A 143 19.40 7.15 -57.27
CA GLU A 143 19.30 7.15 -58.73
C GLU A 143 18.24 8.16 -59.20
N THR A 144 18.48 8.82 -60.33
CA THR A 144 17.53 9.78 -60.91
C THR A 144 16.92 9.24 -62.19
N MET A 145 15.61 9.45 -62.38
CA MET A 145 14.91 9.15 -63.60
C MET A 145 14.57 10.43 -64.35
N ALA A 146 14.78 10.40 -65.68
CA ALA A 146 14.52 11.55 -66.51
C ALA A 146 13.04 11.97 -66.44
N GLY A 147 12.79 13.22 -66.13
CA GLY A 147 11.45 13.80 -66.06
C GLY A 147 10.72 13.65 -64.73
N ILE A 148 11.32 13.02 -63.72
CA ILE A 148 10.74 12.87 -62.36
C ILE A 148 11.64 13.57 -61.35
N ALA A 149 11.07 14.44 -60.51
CA ALA A 149 11.79 15.09 -59.43
C ALA A 149 12.14 14.08 -58.34
N ALA A 150 13.34 14.19 -57.75
CA ALA A 150 13.82 13.34 -56.68
C ALA A 150 12.85 13.31 -55.48
N PHE A 151 12.69 12.13 -54.85
CA PHE A 151 11.76 11.94 -53.73
C PHE A 151 12.44 12.16 -52.38
N ASN A 152 13.70 11.77 -52.24
CA ASN A 152 14.48 11.86 -50.98
C ASN A 152 13.83 11.15 -49.76
N PHE A 153 13.18 10.02 -50.00
CA PHE A 153 12.66 9.19 -48.91
C PHE A 153 13.81 8.48 -48.15
N THR A 154 13.57 8.26 -46.89
CA THR A 154 14.49 7.41 -46.12
C THR A 154 14.33 5.93 -46.50
N GLU A 155 15.32 5.11 -46.18
CA GLU A 155 15.28 3.67 -46.49
C GLU A 155 14.00 2.99 -45.94
N PRO A 156 13.60 3.19 -44.64
CA PRO A 156 12.35 2.62 -44.12
C PRO A 156 11.11 3.10 -44.87
N GLN A 157 11.07 4.36 -45.29
CA GLN A 157 9.95 4.92 -46.08
C GLN A 157 9.89 4.32 -47.45
N ALA A 158 11.00 4.28 -48.16
CA ALA A 158 11.07 3.70 -49.54
C ALA A 158 10.68 2.22 -49.52
N LYS A 159 11.14 1.47 -48.55
CA LYS A 159 10.78 0.07 -48.36
C LYS A 159 9.29 -0.13 -48.08
N ALA A 160 8.71 0.70 -47.21
CA ALA A 160 7.27 0.65 -46.90
C ALA A 160 6.40 1.01 -48.10
N ILE A 161 6.86 1.95 -48.95
CA ILE A 161 6.19 2.32 -50.21
C ILE A 161 6.26 1.15 -51.21
N ALA A 162 7.44 0.52 -51.34
CA ALA A 162 7.65 -0.61 -52.25
C ALA A 162 6.86 -1.86 -51.91
N GLU A 163 6.58 -2.06 -50.62
CA GLU A 163 5.80 -3.22 -50.09
C GLU A 163 4.28 -3.03 -50.28
N ARG A 164 3.80 -1.81 -50.57
CA ARG A 164 2.36 -1.57 -50.78
C ARG A 164 1.88 -2.05 -52.12
N ARG A 165 0.71 -2.67 -52.15
CA ARG A 165 0.02 -3.07 -53.39
C ARG A 165 -0.70 -1.87 -53.98
N LEU A 166 -0.71 -1.75 -55.31
CA LEU A 166 -1.33 -0.62 -56.03
C LEU A 166 -2.79 -0.33 -55.66
N TYR A 167 -3.59 -1.37 -55.33
CA TYR A 167 -4.99 -1.16 -54.94
C TYR A 167 -5.13 -0.55 -53.50
N GLN A 168 -4.10 -0.66 -52.65
CA GLN A 168 -4.07 -0.03 -51.34
C GLN A 168 -3.79 1.49 -51.38
N LEU A 169 -3.61 2.01 -52.55
CA LEU A 169 -3.51 3.44 -52.86
C LEU A 169 -4.86 4.07 -53.16
N SER A 170 -5.98 3.36 -52.89
CA SER A 170 -7.34 3.89 -53.04
C SER A 170 -7.62 5.00 -52.01
N ARG A 171 -8.55 5.92 -52.34
CA ARG A 171 -8.91 7.06 -51.49
C ARG A 171 -9.30 6.62 -50.05
N LEU A 172 -9.99 5.50 -49.91
CA LEU A 172 -10.41 4.97 -48.60
C LEU A 172 -9.24 4.54 -47.71
N ASP A 173 -8.15 4.04 -48.29
CA ASP A 173 -6.96 3.66 -47.54
C ASP A 173 -6.05 4.86 -47.23
N VAL A 174 -6.11 5.90 -48.08
CA VAL A 174 -5.45 7.19 -47.85
C VAL A 174 -5.99 7.86 -46.59
N ASP A 175 -7.32 7.97 -46.48
CA ASP A 175 -7.96 8.57 -45.30
C ASP A 175 -7.59 7.84 -44.00
N LYS A 176 -7.47 6.51 -44.05
CA LYS A 176 -7.02 5.72 -42.89
C LYS A 176 -5.58 6.04 -42.50
N VAL A 177 -4.67 6.11 -43.46
CA VAL A 177 -3.25 6.43 -43.20
C VAL A 177 -3.12 7.83 -42.62
N GLN A 178 -3.86 8.79 -43.17
CA GLN A 178 -3.84 10.17 -42.72
C GLN A 178 -4.41 10.31 -41.29
N ASN A 179 -5.50 9.62 -41.00
CA ASN A 179 -6.08 9.58 -39.67
C ASN A 179 -5.11 8.92 -38.64
N GLU A 180 -4.53 7.77 -38.98
CA GLU A 180 -3.51 7.10 -38.14
C GLU A 180 -2.32 8.04 -37.91
N TYR A 181 -1.85 8.76 -38.90
CA TYR A 181 -0.75 9.70 -38.77
C TYR A 181 -1.09 10.86 -37.81
N GLN A 182 -2.32 11.41 -37.91
CA GLN A 182 -2.75 12.47 -36.97
C GLN A 182 -2.91 11.97 -35.55
N GLU A 183 -3.47 10.78 -35.36
CA GLU A 183 -3.58 10.15 -34.04
C GLU A 183 -2.20 9.92 -33.41
N LEU A 184 -1.23 9.45 -34.21
CA LEU A 184 0.14 9.28 -33.75
C LEU A 184 0.82 10.61 -33.38
N LYS A 185 0.58 11.68 -34.10
CA LYS A 185 1.09 13.02 -33.76
C LYS A 185 0.59 13.47 -32.38
N ILE A 186 -0.70 13.28 -32.10
CA ILE A 186 -1.29 13.62 -30.81
C ILE A 186 -0.66 12.76 -29.72
N ARG A 187 -0.51 11.45 -29.97
CA ARG A 187 0.13 10.52 -29.03
C ARG A 187 1.59 10.85 -28.75
N ILE A 188 2.35 11.23 -29.78
CA ILE A 188 3.75 11.66 -29.64
C ILE A 188 3.84 12.88 -28.73
N ALA A 189 2.99 13.90 -28.95
CA ALA A 189 2.97 15.10 -28.11
C ALA A 189 2.63 14.78 -26.64
N ASP A 190 1.66 13.89 -26.39
CA ASP A 190 1.33 13.45 -25.02
C ASP A 190 2.48 12.69 -24.38
N LEU A 191 3.16 11.79 -25.12
CA LEU A 191 4.32 11.06 -24.61
C LEU A 191 5.51 11.97 -24.30
N GLU A 192 5.76 12.98 -25.13
CA GLU A 192 6.78 14.01 -24.89
C GLU A 192 6.46 14.82 -23.63
N GLU A 193 5.19 15.19 -23.41
CA GLU A 193 4.74 15.87 -22.19
C GLU A 193 4.96 14.99 -20.94
N ILE A 194 4.64 13.68 -21.00
CA ILE A 194 4.86 12.73 -19.90
C ILE A 194 6.35 12.66 -19.54
N ILE A 195 7.23 12.61 -20.53
CA ILE A 195 8.67 12.57 -20.31
C ILE A 195 9.18 13.89 -19.70
N ALA A 196 8.72 15.03 -20.20
CA ALA A 196 9.18 16.35 -19.78
C ALA A 196 8.64 16.74 -18.39
N SER A 197 7.43 16.30 -18.01
CA SER A 197 6.72 16.78 -16.82
C SER A 197 6.62 15.72 -15.72
N ARG A 198 7.32 15.96 -14.60
CA ARG A 198 7.19 15.14 -13.39
C ARG A 198 5.76 15.14 -12.84
N THR A 199 5.10 16.29 -12.86
CA THR A 199 3.70 16.41 -12.38
C THR A 199 2.77 15.52 -13.18
N ARG A 200 2.96 15.42 -14.49
CA ARG A 200 2.19 14.53 -15.35
C ARG A 200 2.42 13.06 -15.00
N ARG A 201 3.69 12.65 -14.78
CA ARG A 201 4.03 11.29 -14.35
C ARG A 201 3.41 10.91 -13.02
N LEU A 202 3.45 11.84 -12.04
CA LEU A 202 2.79 11.62 -10.74
C LEU A 202 1.26 11.53 -10.87
N GLY A 203 0.65 12.30 -11.77
CA GLY A 203 -0.78 12.19 -12.06
C GLY A 203 -1.17 10.82 -12.61
N ILE A 204 -0.36 10.26 -13.52
CA ILE A 204 -0.54 8.90 -14.04
C ILE A 204 -0.40 7.87 -12.91
N LEU A 205 0.63 8.03 -12.06
CA LEU A 205 0.84 7.13 -10.92
C LEU A 205 -0.35 7.15 -9.95
N LEU A 206 -0.90 8.33 -9.63
CA LEU A 206 -2.08 8.46 -8.78
C LEU A 206 -3.29 7.74 -9.38
N SER A 207 -3.55 7.94 -10.68
CA SER A 207 -4.65 7.25 -11.37
C SER A 207 -4.48 5.73 -11.36
N GLU A 208 -3.26 5.21 -11.56
CA GLU A 208 -2.98 3.77 -11.47
C GLU A 208 -3.19 3.23 -10.04
N LEU A 209 -2.84 4.01 -9.01
CA LEU A 209 -3.05 3.64 -7.61
C LEU A 209 -4.52 3.66 -7.22
N ASP A 210 -5.29 4.66 -7.68
CA ASP A 210 -6.74 4.75 -7.43
C ASP A 210 -7.46 3.54 -8.03
N GLU A 211 -7.11 3.14 -9.25
CA GLU A 211 -7.65 1.93 -9.89
C GLU A 211 -7.31 0.65 -9.08
N MET A 212 -6.09 0.58 -8.53
CA MET A 212 -5.68 -0.54 -7.67
C MET A 212 -6.49 -0.59 -6.38
N VAL A 213 -6.74 0.58 -5.75
CA VAL A 213 -7.55 0.69 -4.53
C VAL A 213 -9.01 0.31 -4.82
N GLU A 214 -9.57 0.75 -5.93
CA GLU A 214 -10.94 0.40 -6.32
C GLU A 214 -11.12 -1.11 -6.53
N ARG A 215 -10.15 -1.77 -7.14
CA ARG A 215 -10.22 -3.21 -7.45
C ARG A 215 -9.86 -4.12 -6.30
N HIS A 216 -8.95 -3.72 -5.44
CA HIS A 216 -8.30 -4.58 -4.45
C HIS A 216 -8.28 -4.00 -3.03
N GLY A 217 -8.82 -2.79 -2.83
CA GLY A 217 -8.86 -2.17 -1.51
C GLY A 217 -9.76 -2.95 -0.56
N ASP A 218 -9.27 -3.20 0.65
CA ASP A 218 -10.03 -3.75 1.75
C ASP A 218 -9.92 -2.83 2.98
N GLU A 219 -10.85 -2.97 3.90
CA GLU A 219 -10.84 -2.19 5.12
C GLU A 219 -9.64 -2.55 6.01
N ARG A 220 -9.13 -1.55 6.70
CA ARG A 220 -8.01 -1.74 7.61
C ARG A 220 -8.42 -2.63 8.79
N ARG A 221 -7.73 -3.76 8.99
CA ARG A 221 -7.98 -4.70 10.10
C ARG A 221 -7.37 -4.26 11.41
N SER A 222 -6.33 -3.42 11.36
CA SER A 222 -5.66 -2.89 12.54
C SER A 222 -6.11 -1.46 12.79
N PHE A 223 -6.36 -1.09 14.03
CA PHE A 223 -6.64 0.29 14.41
C PHE A 223 -5.41 0.91 15.08
N ILE A 224 -5.34 2.23 14.96
CA ILE A 224 -4.31 3.02 15.62
C ILE A 224 -4.88 3.45 16.96
N ASP A 225 -4.31 2.92 18.03
CA ASP A 225 -4.65 3.32 19.38
C ASP A 225 -3.71 4.48 19.80
N PRO A 226 -4.24 5.66 20.11
CA PRO A 226 -3.44 6.77 20.60
C PRO A 226 -2.99 6.60 22.06
N MET A 227 -3.54 5.60 22.79
CA MET A 227 -3.15 5.35 24.17
C MET A 227 -1.73 4.80 24.27
N PRO A 228 -0.91 5.30 25.20
CA PRO A 228 0.41 4.74 25.44
C PRO A 228 0.28 3.29 25.96
N LEU A 229 1.12 2.41 25.40
CA LEU A 229 1.23 0.99 25.80
C LEU A 229 1.64 0.78 27.29
N SER A 230 1.97 1.84 28.00
CA SER A 230 2.33 1.78 29.43
C SER A 230 1.06 1.86 30.27
N MET A 231 0.55 0.71 30.68
CA MET A 231 -0.44 0.65 31.77
C MET A 231 0.18 1.21 33.06
N ASN A 232 -0.42 2.23 33.63
CA ASN A 232 -0.05 2.75 34.93
C ASN A 232 -0.38 1.72 36.02
N ARG A 233 0.29 1.80 37.16
CA ARG A 233 -0.03 0.96 38.32
C ARG A 233 -1.50 1.11 38.74
N GLU A 234 -2.08 2.26 38.51
CA GLU A 234 -3.47 2.61 38.83
C GLU A 234 -4.47 1.76 38.04
N ASP A 235 -4.19 1.48 36.73
CA ASP A 235 -5.04 0.66 35.87
C ASP A 235 -5.11 -0.82 36.28
N LEU A 236 -4.24 -1.23 37.21
CA LEU A 236 -4.19 -2.61 37.74
C LEU A 236 -4.89 -2.73 39.09
N ILE A 237 -5.35 -1.62 39.68
CA ILE A 237 -5.99 -1.57 40.98
C ILE A 237 -7.50 -1.63 40.75
N GLU A 238 -8.15 -2.59 41.40
CA GLU A 238 -9.60 -2.74 41.36
C GLU A 238 -10.28 -1.54 42.03
N GLU A 239 -11.23 -0.92 41.33
CA GLU A 239 -12.06 0.13 41.93
C GLU A 239 -13.00 -0.49 42.98
N ARG A 240 -12.77 -0.19 44.25
CA ARG A 240 -13.61 -0.63 45.38
C ARG A 240 -14.00 0.55 46.24
N ALA A 241 -15.22 0.51 46.75
CA ALA A 241 -15.62 1.41 47.84
C ALA A 241 -14.82 1.05 49.09
N ILE A 242 -14.01 1.98 49.58
CA ILE A 242 -13.18 1.81 50.75
C ILE A 242 -13.56 2.79 51.85
N ALA A 243 -13.52 2.35 53.10
CA ALA A 243 -13.57 3.23 54.28
C ALA A 243 -12.14 3.60 54.65
N ILE A 244 -11.86 4.87 54.73
CA ILE A 244 -10.55 5.41 55.13
C ILE A 244 -10.67 5.82 56.59
N THR A 245 -9.73 5.35 57.41
CA THR A 245 -9.59 5.77 58.79
C THR A 245 -8.27 6.49 58.98
N LEU A 246 -8.33 7.65 59.65
CA LEU A 246 -7.17 8.46 60.01
C LEU A 246 -6.98 8.34 61.55
N SER A 247 -5.75 8.17 62.00
CA SER A 247 -5.42 8.18 63.45
C SER A 247 -4.85 9.53 63.86
N GLU A 248 -4.84 9.83 65.19
CA GLU A 248 -4.27 11.07 65.70
C GLU A 248 -2.78 11.25 65.36
N ASP A 249 -2.05 10.13 65.19
CA ASP A 249 -0.66 10.12 64.75
C ASP A 249 -0.49 10.20 63.22
N ASN A 250 -1.55 10.58 62.46
CA ASN A 250 -1.57 10.71 61.02
C ASN A 250 -1.33 9.40 60.21
N TYR A 251 -1.63 8.24 60.79
CA TYR A 251 -1.63 6.99 59.99
C TYR A 251 -2.94 6.84 59.26
N ILE A 252 -2.86 6.65 57.94
CA ILE A 252 -4.00 6.38 57.07
C ILE A 252 -4.10 4.88 56.83
N ARG A 253 -5.28 4.31 57.08
CA ARG A 253 -5.64 2.94 56.71
C ARG A 253 -6.89 2.91 55.88
N HIS A 254 -6.97 1.94 54.98
CA HIS A 254 -8.17 1.69 54.23
C HIS A 254 -8.68 0.26 54.46
N MET A 255 -9.99 0.10 54.42
CA MET A 255 -10.66 -1.20 54.46
C MET A 255 -11.80 -1.21 53.49
N PRO A 256 -12.07 -2.34 52.76
CA PRO A 256 -13.25 -2.47 51.93
C PRO A 256 -14.53 -2.26 52.76
N VAL A 257 -15.48 -1.47 52.22
CA VAL A 257 -16.76 -1.19 52.89
C VAL A 257 -17.55 -2.46 53.14
N GLU A 258 -17.36 -3.50 52.36
CA GLU A 258 -17.99 -4.82 52.49
C GLU A 258 -17.64 -5.52 53.82
N MET A 259 -16.54 -5.16 54.46
CA MET A 259 -16.18 -5.69 55.79
C MET A 259 -17.04 -5.12 56.91
N PHE A 260 -17.72 -3.98 56.70
CA PHE A 260 -18.65 -3.37 57.66
C PHE A 260 -20.06 -3.99 57.50
N ARG A 261 -20.21 -5.25 57.91
CA ARG A 261 -21.52 -5.91 57.92
C ARG A 261 -22.37 -5.39 59.07
N VAL A 262 -23.69 -5.28 58.80
CA VAL A 262 -24.66 -5.01 59.85
C VAL A 262 -24.61 -6.13 60.90
N GLN A 263 -24.33 -5.77 62.13
CA GLN A 263 -24.23 -6.72 63.25
C GLN A 263 -25.54 -6.80 64.01
N ASN A 264 -25.98 -8.00 64.25
CA ASN A 264 -27.15 -8.28 65.10
C ASN A 264 -26.76 -8.23 66.62
N ARG A 265 -27.74 -8.04 67.52
CA ARG A 265 -27.55 -8.01 68.95
C ARG A 265 -26.81 -9.28 69.42
N GLY A 266 -25.64 -9.09 70.11
CA GLY A 266 -24.78 -10.16 70.59
C GLY A 266 -23.55 -10.49 69.73
N GLY A 267 -23.33 -9.77 68.61
CA GLY A 267 -22.11 -9.92 67.81
C GLY A 267 -20.88 -9.33 68.47
N LYS A 268 -19.67 -9.92 68.20
CA LYS A 268 -18.37 -9.48 68.75
C LYS A 268 -17.81 -8.17 68.19
N GLY A 269 -18.57 -7.38 67.49
CA GLY A 269 -18.09 -6.17 66.88
C GLY A 269 -16.89 -6.36 65.90
N LEU A 270 -16.77 -5.52 64.90
CA LEU A 270 -15.59 -5.44 64.04
C LEU A 270 -14.62 -4.42 64.66
N LYS A 271 -13.37 -4.81 64.88
CA LYS A 271 -12.33 -3.88 65.29
C LYS A 271 -11.89 -3.09 64.06
N GLY A 272 -12.48 -1.88 63.83
CA GLY A 272 -12.25 -1.08 62.66
C GLY A 272 -10.80 -0.61 62.47
N VAL A 273 -10.07 -0.45 63.59
CA VAL A 273 -8.66 -0.07 63.58
C VAL A 273 -7.89 -0.84 64.67
N ALA A 274 -6.79 -1.47 64.30
CA ALA A 274 -5.80 -1.93 65.27
C ALA A 274 -4.67 -0.89 65.27
N THR A 275 -4.65 -0.07 66.30
CA THR A 275 -3.62 0.93 66.52
C THR A 275 -2.39 0.32 67.21
N LYS A 276 -1.22 0.79 66.87
CA LYS A 276 0.03 0.49 67.57
C LYS A 276 0.24 1.60 68.59
N ASN A 277 0.46 1.18 69.86
CA ASN A 277 0.66 2.07 71.00
C ASN A 277 -0.56 3.01 71.19
N GLU A 278 -0.73 3.77 72.09
CA GLU A 278 -1.83 4.63 72.57
C GLU A 278 -2.48 5.56 71.53
N ASP A 279 -2.29 5.27 70.17
CA ASP A 279 -2.85 6.03 69.07
C ASP A 279 -4.35 5.74 68.93
N THR A 280 -5.17 6.79 68.86
CA THR A 280 -6.63 6.72 68.74
C THR A 280 -7.13 7.11 67.34
N PRO A 281 -8.17 6.47 66.80
CA PRO A 281 -8.78 6.92 65.54
C PRO A 281 -9.54 8.23 65.75
N GLN A 282 -9.33 9.19 64.87
CA GLN A 282 -10.13 10.42 64.78
C GLN A 282 -11.50 10.14 64.14
#